data_7ca74131cb965354c4e5f54e323a2345
#
_entry.id   7ca74131cb965354c4e5f54e323a2345
#
_cell.length_a   1.000
_cell.length_b   1.000
_cell.length_c   1.000
_cell.angle_alpha   90.00
_cell.angle_beta   90.00
_cell.angle_gamma   90.00
#
_symmetry.space_group_name_H-M   'P 1'
#
loop_
_entity.id
_entity.type
_entity.pdbx_description
1 polymer ?
#
loop_
_entity_poly.entity_id
_entity_poly.type
_entity_poly.pdbx_seq_one_letter_code
_entity_poly.pdbx_strand_id
1 'polypeptide(L)'
;ESREEVLAWICKNQLGRRNLTPEQKKFLIGKQYSVEHRKPGGNGNNQHTAAAKKTVPEELCQFDTIPPTAAEASVRKQIAKRNNVSESYVARSEKFMRGVEIMEQMMPGTKEKILSGQFKVRDADMHRLARADFPNRKQIVHEILHPEDRPAPQSSYSHYSGINYSAL
;
A
#
# COMPACT_ATOMS: atom_id res chain seq x y z
N GLU A 1 -21.68 2.77 -18.92
CA GLU A 1 -20.53 2.18 -18.20
C GLU A 1 -19.67 3.31 -17.64
N SER A 2 -19.34 3.25 -16.37
CA SER A 2 -18.50 4.27 -15.76
C SER A 2 -17.03 4.01 -16.13
N ARG A 3 -16.20 5.07 -16.11
CA ARG A 3 -14.75 4.97 -16.35
C ARG A 3 -14.09 3.96 -15.40
N GLU A 4 -14.57 3.90 -14.17
CA GLU A 4 -14.09 2.98 -13.14
C GLU A 4 -14.39 1.52 -13.48
N GLU A 5 -15.56 1.24 -14.04
CA GLU A 5 -15.94 -0.11 -14.47
C GLU A 5 -15.05 -0.60 -15.60
N VAL A 6 -14.79 0.25 -16.58
CA VAL A 6 -13.89 -0.06 -17.68
C VAL A 6 -12.47 -0.33 -17.17
N LEU A 7 -11.94 0.49 -16.25
CA LEU A 7 -10.62 0.28 -15.65
C LEU A 7 -10.56 -1.03 -14.85
N ALA A 8 -11.58 -1.35 -14.06
CA ALA A 8 -11.64 -2.61 -13.32
C ALA A 8 -11.64 -3.81 -14.26
N TRP A 9 -12.40 -3.73 -15.36
CA TRP A 9 -12.44 -4.76 -16.39
C TRP A 9 -11.07 -4.95 -17.07
N ILE A 10 -10.40 -3.85 -17.45
CA ILE A 10 -9.05 -3.89 -18.03
C ILE A 10 -8.08 -4.57 -17.07
N CYS A 11 -8.05 -4.17 -15.79
CA CYS A 11 -7.18 -4.78 -14.78
C CYS A 11 -7.43 -6.29 -14.66
N LYS A 12 -8.69 -6.70 -14.63
CA LYS A 12 -9.09 -8.12 -14.56
C LYS A 12 -8.58 -8.91 -15.77
N ASN A 13 -8.74 -8.38 -16.98
CA ASN A 13 -8.27 -9.05 -18.20
C ASN A 13 -6.74 -9.13 -18.27
N GLN A 14 -6.04 -8.07 -17.84
CA GLN A 14 -4.58 -8.09 -17.79
C GLN A 14 -4.06 -9.12 -16.78
N LEU A 15 -4.71 -9.27 -15.62
CA LEU A 15 -4.34 -10.28 -14.61
C LEU A 15 -4.51 -11.72 -15.09
N GLY A 16 -5.32 -11.96 -16.11
CA GLY A 16 -5.46 -13.27 -16.75
C GLY A 16 -4.30 -13.67 -17.68
N ARG A 17 -3.37 -12.78 -17.96
CA ARG A 17 -2.21 -13.08 -18.83
C ARG A 17 -1.18 -13.94 -18.11
N ARG A 18 -0.59 -14.90 -18.84
CA ARG A 18 0.41 -15.84 -18.28
C ARG A 18 1.79 -15.21 -18.03
N ASN A 19 2.16 -14.16 -18.77
CA ASN A 19 3.52 -13.61 -18.79
C ASN A 19 3.62 -12.26 -18.04
N LEU A 20 2.97 -12.15 -16.88
CA LEU A 20 3.11 -10.96 -16.03
C LEU A 20 4.32 -11.10 -15.12
N THR A 21 5.10 -10.02 -15.01
CA THR A 21 6.11 -9.92 -13.95
C THR A 21 5.43 -9.84 -12.57
N PRO A 22 6.11 -10.23 -11.48
CA PRO A 22 5.57 -10.08 -10.14
C PRO A 22 5.17 -8.64 -9.82
N GLU A 23 5.92 -7.66 -10.30
CA GLU A 23 5.68 -6.22 -10.15
C GLU A 23 4.43 -5.78 -10.91
N GLN A 24 4.25 -6.26 -12.14
CA GLN A 24 3.03 -6.01 -12.93
C GLN A 24 1.80 -6.60 -12.23
N LYS A 25 1.87 -7.85 -11.77
CA LYS A 25 0.78 -8.49 -11.04
C LYS A 25 0.41 -7.71 -9.79
N LYS A 26 1.41 -7.31 -9.00
CA LYS A 26 1.21 -6.50 -7.80
C LYS A 26 0.59 -5.15 -8.13
N PHE A 27 1.08 -4.44 -9.14
CA PHE A 27 0.54 -3.16 -9.58
C PHE A 27 -0.92 -3.28 -10.02
N LEU A 28 -1.25 -4.28 -10.83
CA LEU A 28 -2.61 -4.49 -11.33
C LEU A 28 -3.61 -4.83 -10.22
N ILE A 29 -3.22 -5.67 -9.25
CA ILE A 29 -4.06 -5.98 -8.08
C ILE A 29 -4.29 -4.72 -7.24
N GLY A 30 -3.27 -3.91 -7.01
CA GLY A 30 -3.40 -2.63 -6.31
C GLY A 30 -4.31 -1.66 -7.05
N LYS A 31 -4.18 -1.57 -8.38
CA LYS A 31 -5.03 -0.72 -9.22
C LYS A 31 -6.49 -1.18 -9.22
N GLN A 32 -6.72 -2.50 -9.35
CA GLN A 32 -8.05 -3.07 -9.26
C GLN A 32 -8.72 -2.72 -7.92
N TYR A 33 -7.99 -2.90 -6.81
CA TYR A 33 -8.52 -2.55 -5.49
C TYR A 33 -8.82 -1.05 -5.36
N SER A 34 -7.92 -0.18 -5.80
CA SER A 34 -8.12 1.27 -5.77
C SER A 34 -9.35 1.73 -6.55
N VAL A 35 -9.68 1.05 -7.65
CA VAL A 35 -10.82 1.37 -8.50
C VAL A 35 -12.12 0.82 -7.91
N GLU A 36 -12.13 -0.47 -7.53
CA GLU A 36 -13.33 -1.13 -6.99
C GLU A 36 -13.74 -0.55 -5.61
N HIS A 37 -12.77 -0.14 -4.80
CA HIS A 37 -13.00 0.49 -3.50
C HIS A 37 -13.63 1.90 -3.64
N ARG A 38 -13.31 2.63 -4.70
CA ARG A 38 -13.84 3.98 -4.96
C ARG A 38 -15.25 4.01 -5.55
N LYS A 39 -15.84 2.86 -5.86
CA LYS A 39 -17.23 2.84 -6.33
C LYS A 39 -18.14 3.42 -5.25
N PRO A 40 -18.82 4.56 -5.51
CA PRO A 40 -19.83 5.08 -4.61
C PRO A 40 -21.04 4.13 -4.70
N GLY A 41 -21.10 3.20 -3.81
CA GLY A 41 -22.14 2.18 -3.72
C GLY A 41 -22.46 1.83 -2.28
N GLY A 42 -22.04 2.66 -1.35
CA GLY A 42 -22.56 2.65 0.00
C GLY A 42 -23.92 3.36 -0.01
N ASN A 43 -25.00 2.62 0.27
CA ASN A 43 -26.24 3.16 0.80
C ASN A 43 -25.91 4.40 1.63
N GLY A 44 -26.41 5.58 1.28
CA GLY A 44 -26.12 6.89 1.90
C GLY A 44 -26.34 7.00 3.42
N ASN A 45 -25.86 6.03 4.15
CA ASN A 45 -25.72 6.07 5.60
C ASN A 45 -24.57 7.03 5.92
N ASN A 46 -24.92 8.29 5.93
CA ASN A 46 -24.10 9.36 6.47
C ASN A 46 -23.62 8.97 7.87
N GLN A 47 -22.37 9.27 8.17
CA GLN A 47 -21.72 9.18 9.49
C GLN A 47 -22.50 9.84 10.64
N HIS A 48 -23.67 10.44 10.34
CA HIS A 48 -24.55 11.15 11.29
C HIS A 48 -25.78 10.36 11.73
N THR A 49 -25.95 9.10 11.30
CA THR A 49 -27.00 8.27 11.90
C THR A 49 -26.61 7.87 13.31
N ALA A 50 -27.43 8.17 14.27
CA ALA A 50 -27.22 8.07 15.73
C ALA A 50 -26.80 6.67 16.25
N ALA A 51 -26.72 5.65 15.39
CA ALA A 51 -26.30 4.31 15.73
C ALA A 51 -24.76 4.11 15.73
N ALA A 52 -23.97 5.09 15.26
CA ALA A 52 -22.51 5.01 15.21
C ALA A 52 -21.81 5.62 16.44
N LYS A 53 -22.55 6.01 17.47
CA LYS A 53 -21.99 6.53 18.72
C LYS A 53 -21.63 5.40 19.69
N LYS A 54 -20.78 4.45 19.27
CA LYS A 54 -19.99 3.64 20.19
C LYS A 54 -18.64 4.33 20.32
N THR A 55 -18.50 5.05 21.43
CA THR A 55 -17.30 5.63 21.98
C THR A 55 -16.16 4.63 21.88
N VAL A 56 -15.17 4.94 21.02
CA VAL A 56 -13.86 4.29 21.07
C VAL A 56 -13.10 4.99 22.21
N PRO A 57 -12.53 4.26 23.18
CA PRO A 57 -11.72 4.88 24.22
C PRO A 57 -10.53 5.60 23.60
N GLU A 58 -10.28 6.82 24.08
CA GLU A 58 -9.27 7.76 23.56
C GLU A 58 -7.81 7.35 23.77
N GLU A 59 -7.55 6.17 24.34
CA GLU A 59 -6.21 5.74 24.74
C GLU A 59 -5.48 4.82 23.75
N LEU A 60 -6.00 4.57 22.55
CA LEU A 60 -5.36 3.67 21.58
C LEU A 60 -4.90 4.35 20.28
N CYS A 61 -4.60 5.64 20.32
CA CYS A 61 -4.10 6.40 19.17
C CYS A 61 -2.56 6.32 19.03
N GLN A 62 -1.98 5.12 19.09
CA GLN A 62 -0.52 4.97 18.91
C GLN A 62 -0.09 4.04 17.76
N PHE A 63 -0.94 3.74 16.81
CA PHE A 63 -0.50 3.13 15.55
C PHE A 63 -1.39 3.57 14.38
N ASP A 64 -0.79 4.17 13.35
CA ASP A 64 -1.36 4.66 12.09
C ASP A 64 -2.05 3.56 11.23
N THR A 65 -2.88 2.75 11.83
CA THR A 65 -3.68 1.78 11.09
C THR A 65 -5.15 2.02 11.42
N ILE A 66 -5.75 3.01 10.74
CA ILE A 66 -7.20 3.11 10.71
C ILE A 66 -7.71 1.76 10.19
N PRO A 67 -8.48 1.00 11.00
CA PRO A 67 -9.00 -0.28 10.55
C PRO A 67 -9.86 -0.07 9.30
N PRO A 68 -9.77 -0.94 8.29
CA PRO A 68 -10.57 -0.82 7.09
C PRO A 68 -12.06 -0.87 7.44
N THR A 69 -12.86 -0.03 6.78
CA THR A 69 -14.30 -0.11 6.92
C THR A 69 -14.81 -1.49 6.50
N ALA A 70 -15.98 -1.91 7.01
CA ALA A 70 -16.54 -3.22 6.65
C ALA A 70 -16.72 -3.39 5.13
N ALA A 71 -17.02 -2.31 4.40
CA ALA A 71 -17.10 -2.32 2.94
C ALA A 71 -15.73 -2.52 2.28
N GLU A 72 -14.69 -1.87 2.77
CA GLU A 72 -13.30 -2.02 2.28
C GLU A 72 -12.78 -3.43 2.52
N ALA A 73 -13.05 -4.00 3.70
CA ALA A 73 -12.69 -5.37 4.02
C ALA A 73 -13.38 -6.35 3.07
N SER A 74 -14.66 -6.12 2.72
CA SER A 74 -15.42 -6.95 1.79
C SER A 74 -14.82 -6.93 0.39
N VAL A 75 -14.50 -5.76 -0.17
CA VAL A 75 -13.87 -5.61 -1.50
C VAL A 75 -12.49 -6.26 -1.52
N ARG A 76 -11.67 -6.02 -0.50
CA ARG A 76 -10.34 -6.63 -0.36
C ARG A 76 -10.40 -8.15 -0.37
N LYS A 77 -11.32 -8.73 0.39
CA LYS A 77 -11.55 -10.18 0.46
C LYS A 77 -11.96 -10.76 -0.90
N GLN A 78 -12.85 -10.07 -1.63
CA GLN A 78 -13.28 -10.50 -2.96
C GLN A 78 -12.12 -10.52 -3.97
N ILE A 79 -11.30 -9.46 -3.98
CA ILE A 79 -10.13 -9.37 -4.87
C ILE A 79 -9.09 -10.43 -4.50
N ALA A 80 -8.85 -10.64 -3.21
CA ALA A 80 -7.94 -11.66 -2.70
C ALA A 80 -8.37 -13.06 -3.19
N LYS A 81 -9.65 -13.41 -3.03
CA LYS A 81 -10.21 -14.68 -3.49
C LYS A 81 -10.11 -14.83 -5.01
N ARG A 82 -10.45 -13.79 -5.78
CA ARG A 82 -10.41 -13.80 -7.25
C ARG A 82 -9.01 -14.05 -7.81
N ASN A 83 -8.00 -13.47 -7.19
CA ASN A 83 -6.61 -13.53 -7.65
C ASN A 83 -5.77 -14.59 -6.95
N ASN A 84 -6.39 -15.41 -6.07
CA ASN A 84 -5.72 -16.42 -5.25
C ASN A 84 -4.51 -15.85 -4.47
N VAL A 85 -4.74 -14.75 -3.76
CA VAL A 85 -3.75 -14.08 -2.91
C VAL A 85 -4.35 -13.76 -1.54
N SER A 86 -3.50 -13.42 -0.56
CA SER A 86 -3.99 -12.99 0.77
C SER A 86 -4.53 -11.56 0.74
N GLU A 87 -5.43 -11.22 1.67
CA GLU A 87 -5.92 -9.85 1.85
C GLU A 87 -4.79 -8.88 2.18
N SER A 88 -3.80 -9.31 2.95
CA SER A 88 -2.60 -8.53 3.24
C SER A 88 -1.78 -8.24 1.99
N TYR A 89 -1.75 -9.17 1.03
CA TYR A 89 -1.11 -8.95 -0.25
C TYR A 89 -1.82 -7.85 -1.04
N VAL A 90 -3.16 -7.85 -1.08
CA VAL A 90 -3.96 -6.80 -1.75
C VAL A 90 -3.66 -5.43 -1.14
N ALA A 91 -3.63 -5.32 0.19
CA ALA A 91 -3.31 -4.07 0.89
C ALA A 91 -1.88 -3.56 0.59
N ARG A 92 -0.90 -4.48 0.53
CA ARG A 92 0.47 -4.13 0.14
C ARG A 92 0.56 -3.72 -1.33
N SER A 93 -0.18 -4.39 -2.19
CA SER A 93 -0.26 -4.10 -3.62
C SER A 93 -0.80 -2.70 -3.89
N GLU A 94 -1.78 -2.24 -3.12
CA GLU A 94 -2.29 -0.87 -3.22
C GLU A 94 -1.22 0.17 -2.88
N LYS A 95 -0.51 -0.04 -1.78
CA LYS A 95 0.57 0.87 -1.37
C LYS A 95 1.72 0.88 -2.39
N PHE A 96 2.09 -0.28 -2.91
CA PHE A 96 3.07 -0.40 -3.97
C PHE A 96 2.64 0.36 -5.22
N MET A 97 1.41 0.16 -5.69
CA MET A 97 0.85 0.85 -6.85
C MET A 97 0.88 2.37 -6.67
N ARG A 98 0.44 2.88 -5.50
CA ARG A 98 0.48 4.32 -5.20
C ARG A 98 1.91 4.87 -5.22
N GLY A 99 2.86 4.14 -4.65
CA GLY A 99 4.28 4.53 -4.67
C GLY A 99 4.82 4.63 -6.11
N VAL A 100 4.51 3.65 -6.95
CA VAL A 100 4.89 3.65 -8.37
C VAL A 100 4.24 4.81 -9.14
N GLU A 101 2.97 5.13 -8.88
CA GLU A 101 2.29 6.27 -9.51
C GLU A 101 2.92 7.62 -9.08
N ILE A 102 3.27 7.77 -7.81
CA ILE A 102 3.97 8.96 -7.32
C ILE A 102 5.36 9.09 -7.98
N MET A 103 6.07 7.97 -8.09
CA MET A 103 7.39 7.96 -8.71
C MET A 103 7.32 8.34 -10.19
N GLU A 104 6.31 7.84 -10.92
CA GLU A 104 6.06 8.21 -12.30
C GLU A 104 5.72 9.69 -12.48
N GLN A 105 4.95 10.28 -11.54
CA GLN A 105 4.64 11.71 -11.55
C GLN A 105 5.90 12.58 -11.35
N MET A 106 6.85 12.11 -10.56
CA MET A 106 8.08 12.85 -10.28
C MET A 106 9.15 12.61 -11.35
N MET A 107 9.16 11.42 -11.92
CA MET A 107 10.13 10.95 -12.91
C MET A 107 9.44 10.12 -13.99
N PRO A 108 8.96 10.74 -15.08
CA PRO A 108 8.29 10.03 -16.15
C PRO A 108 9.13 8.90 -16.76
N GLY A 109 8.51 7.78 -17.08
CA GLY A 109 9.15 6.57 -17.60
C GLY A 109 9.69 5.60 -16.54
N THR A 110 9.64 5.97 -15.25
CA THR A 110 10.12 5.09 -14.17
C THR A 110 9.17 3.92 -13.95
N LYS A 111 7.88 4.13 -14.10
CA LYS A 111 6.86 3.08 -13.97
C LYS A 111 7.14 1.90 -14.89
N GLU A 112 7.43 2.15 -16.16
CA GLU A 112 7.71 1.11 -17.14
C GLU A 112 8.95 0.30 -16.75
N LYS A 113 10.02 0.98 -16.33
CA LYS A 113 11.25 0.34 -15.85
C LYS A 113 11.04 -0.52 -14.61
N ILE A 114 10.21 -0.07 -13.66
CA ILE A 114 9.87 -0.85 -12.48
C ILE A 114 9.02 -2.07 -12.87
N LEU A 115 7.98 -1.88 -13.67
CA LEU A 115 7.07 -2.96 -14.05
C LEU A 115 7.70 -4.00 -14.99
N SER A 116 8.71 -3.62 -15.78
CA SER A 116 9.50 -4.55 -16.58
C SER A 116 10.56 -5.30 -15.77
N GLY A 117 10.82 -4.87 -14.53
CA GLY A 117 11.87 -5.45 -13.68
C GLY A 117 13.28 -4.91 -13.98
N GLN A 118 13.42 -3.96 -14.89
CA GLN A 118 14.71 -3.30 -15.19
C GLN A 118 15.19 -2.46 -14.00
N PHE A 119 14.28 -1.83 -13.29
CA PHE A 119 14.58 -1.08 -12.08
C PHE A 119 13.95 -1.75 -10.87
N LYS A 120 14.80 -2.33 -10.03
CA LYS A 120 14.36 -3.04 -8.81
C LYS A 120 14.12 -2.05 -7.67
N VAL A 121 12.91 -2.05 -7.14
CA VAL A 121 12.53 -1.25 -5.98
C VAL A 121 12.11 -2.15 -4.83
N ARG A 122 12.36 -1.71 -3.60
CA ARG A 122 11.88 -2.43 -2.41
C ARG A 122 10.45 -2.01 -2.10
N ASP A 123 9.63 -2.97 -1.72
CA ASP A 123 8.24 -2.70 -1.30
C ASP A 123 8.17 -1.67 -0.17
N ALA A 124 9.09 -1.74 0.78
CA ALA A 124 9.17 -0.81 1.89
C ALA A 124 9.34 0.65 1.42
N ASP A 125 10.16 0.87 0.40
CA ASP A 125 10.40 2.20 -0.16
C ASP A 125 9.15 2.74 -0.88
N MET A 126 8.46 1.88 -1.64
CA MET A 126 7.20 2.23 -2.29
C MET A 126 6.10 2.54 -1.27
N HIS A 127 6.04 1.78 -0.18
CA HIS A 127 5.09 2.04 0.93
C HIS A 127 5.41 3.35 1.66
N ARG A 128 6.69 3.63 1.89
CA ARG A 128 7.15 4.88 2.50
C ARG A 128 6.80 6.08 1.61
N LEU A 129 7.06 5.97 0.31
CA LEU A 129 6.73 7.01 -0.67
C LEU A 129 5.22 7.24 -0.77
N ALA A 130 4.40 6.17 -0.72
CA ALA A 130 2.95 6.27 -0.77
C ALA A 130 2.33 6.99 0.44
N ARG A 131 3.02 6.99 1.58
CA ARG A 131 2.59 7.65 2.83
C ARG A 131 3.18 9.04 3.02
N ALA A 132 4.25 9.35 2.30
CA ALA A 132 4.99 10.57 2.50
C ALA A 132 4.21 11.81 2.03
N ASP A 133 4.34 12.89 2.79
CA ASP A 133 3.89 14.22 2.40
C ASP A 133 4.73 14.77 1.25
N PHE A 134 4.15 15.69 0.51
CA PHE A 134 4.77 16.24 -0.71
C PHE A 134 6.24 16.69 -0.54
N PRO A 135 6.64 17.44 0.51
CA PRO A 135 8.03 17.88 0.66
C PRO A 135 8.99 16.68 0.84
N ASN A 136 8.57 15.63 1.55
CA ASN A 136 9.42 14.48 1.87
C ASN A 136 9.57 13.50 0.68
N ARG A 137 8.67 13.55 -0.30
CA ARG A 137 8.71 12.66 -1.47
C ARG A 137 9.99 12.80 -2.28
N LYS A 138 10.49 14.04 -2.47
CA LYS A 138 11.73 14.28 -3.22
C LYS A 138 12.91 13.56 -2.59
N GLN A 139 13.05 13.66 -1.28
CA GLN A 139 14.12 12.99 -0.55
C GLN A 139 14.02 11.46 -0.67
N ILE A 140 12.82 10.92 -0.49
CA ILE A 140 12.60 9.47 -0.59
C ILE A 140 12.92 8.95 -2.00
N VAL A 141 12.51 9.68 -3.05
CA VAL A 141 12.84 9.32 -4.43
C VAL A 141 14.35 9.34 -4.66
N HIS A 142 15.06 10.36 -4.15
CA HIS A 142 16.51 10.41 -4.20
C HIS A 142 17.15 9.19 -3.52
N GLU A 143 16.72 8.82 -2.32
CA GLU A 143 17.19 7.64 -1.59
C GLU A 143 16.88 6.31 -2.29
N ILE A 144 15.83 6.24 -3.11
CA ILE A 144 15.51 5.07 -3.92
C ILE A 144 16.44 4.96 -5.12
N LEU A 145 16.79 6.09 -5.74
CA LEU A 145 17.67 6.15 -6.90
C LEU A 145 19.14 5.95 -6.54
N HIS A 146 19.52 6.42 -5.34
CA HIS A 146 20.87 6.37 -4.81
C HIS A 146 20.89 5.55 -3.50
N PRO A 147 20.79 4.22 -3.58
CA PRO A 147 20.76 3.36 -2.40
C PRO A 147 22.04 3.42 -1.57
N GLU A 148 23.15 3.87 -2.17
CA GLU A 148 24.45 4.12 -1.53
C GLU A 148 24.41 5.28 -0.52
N ASP A 149 23.59 6.27 -0.77
CA ASP A 149 23.44 7.47 0.10
C ASP A 149 22.52 7.22 1.30
N ARG A 150 22.00 6.01 1.42
CA ARG A 150 21.04 5.68 2.48
C ARG A 150 21.75 5.54 3.82
N PRO A 151 21.29 6.23 4.89
CA PRO A 151 21.83 6.01 6.22
C PRO A 151 21.65 4.54 6.62
N ALA A 152 22.70 3.97 7.21
CA ALA A 152 22.65 2.59 7.71
C ALA A 152 21.48 2.42 8.68
N PRO A 153 20.78 1.28 8.65
CA PRO A 153 19.68 1.03 9.56
C PRO A 153 20.23 1.13 10.99
N GLN A 154 19.68 2.08 11.76
CA GLN A 154 20.00 2.16 13.19
C GLN A 154 19.53 0.87 13.84
N SER A 155 20.47 0.04 14.27
CA SER A 155 20.21 -1.18 15.02
C SER A 155 19.54 -0.79 16.35
N SER A 156 18.25 -1.08 16.49
CA SER A 156 17.50 -0.89 17.74
C SER A 156 17.88 -1.89 18.84
N TYR A 157 19.01 -2.61 18.69
CA TYR A 157 19.48 -3.63 19.63
C TYR A 157 20.43 -3.09 20.72
N SER A 158 20.41 -1.81 21.03
CA SER A 158 21.34 -1.22 22.00
C SER A 158 20.76 -1.05 23.42
N HIS A 159 19.68 -1.72 23.82
CA HIS A 159 19.11 -1.47 25.15
C HIS A 159 18.87 -2.70 26.02
N TYR A 160 19.58 -3.82 25.78
CA TYR A 160 19.52 -4.99 26.66
C TYR A 160 20.92 -5.47 27.11
N SER A 161 21.78 -4.56 27.50
CA SER A 161 23.03 -4.92 28.20
C SER A 161 23.08 -4.24 29.56
N GLY A 162 22.37 -4.77 30.54
CA GLY A 162 22.36 -4.19 31.89
C GLY A 162 21.60 -5.00 32.92
N ILE A 163 21.58 -6.34 32.85
CA ILE A 163 21.21 -7.15 33.98
C ILE A 163 22.47 -7.89 34.45
N ASN A 164 23.18 -7.26 35.37
CA ASN A 164 24.24 -7.92 36.13
C ASN A 164 23.62 -8.97 37.08
N TYR A 165 23.77 -10.22 36.73
CA TYR A 165 23.63 -11.31 37.68
C TYR A 165 24.96 -11.50 38.44
N SER A 166 25.19 -10.66 39.44
CA SER A 166 26.29 -10.84 40.41
C SER A 166 25.76 -10.47 41.78
N ALA A 167 24.97 -11.34 42.37
CA ALA A 167 24.75 -11.39 43.81
C ALA A 167 23.85 -12.61 44.15
N LEU A 168 24.48 -13.76 44.29
CA LEU A 168 24.11 -14.80 45.32
C LEU A 168 25.30 -15.74 45.47
#